data_dc93ab6f98a23f305a654decf98a5476
#
_entry.id   dc93ab6f98a23f305a654decf98a5476
#
_cell.length_a   1.000
_cell.length_b   1.000
_cell.length_c   1.000
_cell.angle_alpha   90.00
_cell.angle_beta   90.00
_cell.angle_gamma   90.00
#
_symmetry.space_group_name_H-M   'P 1'
#
loop_
_entity.id
_entity.type
_entity.pdbx_description
1 polymer ?
#
loop_
_entity_poly.entity_id
_entity_poly.type
_entity_poly.pdbx_seq_one_letter_code
_entity_poly.pdbx_strand_id
1 'polypeptide(L)'
;MDESTRPRRRIKQYCNIQFYQTLNSDKRIKVHQGGTRSGKTYAICQYIIHRLITEQNPITITIARKTLPSLKGSVMRDFFGILDQVGLLYVGTHNKAENTYYFKNHLVEFLSVDEPQKIRGRKRNICFINEANELDYEDYRQLLMRTTDEMILDFNPSDPIHWIYDEVCTREDC
;
A
#
# COMPACT_ATOMS: atom_id res chain seq x y z
N MET A 1 -15.28 20.29 28.34
CA MET A 1 -16.24 19.76 27.36
C MET A 1 -15.77 18.34 27.02
N ASP A 2 -16.57 17.37 27.39
CA ASP A 2 -16.25 15.93 27.28
C ASP A 2 -16.20 15.52 25.80
N GLU A 3 -15.05 15.01 25.35
CA GLU A 3 -14.84 14.49 23.98
C GLU A 3 -15.62 13.19 23.71
N SER A 4 -16.25 12.58 24.71
CA SER A 4 -16.96 11.29 24.63
C SER A 4 -18.31 11.38 23.89
N THR A 5 -18.82 12.55 23.60
CA THR A 5 -20.17 12.75 23.05
C THR A 5 -20.23 13.06 21.54
N ARG A 6 -19.10 13.10 20.84
CA ARG A 6 -19.15 13.26 19.37
C ARG A 6 -19.63 11.97 18.72
N PRO A 7 -20.71 12.00 17.91
CA PRO A 7 -21.17 10.79 17.21
C PRO A 7 -20.04 10.25 16.33
N ARG A 8 -19.66 9.00 16.54
CA ARG A 8 -18.67 8.32 15.69
C ARG A 8 -19.19 8.33 14.26
N ARG A 9 -18.53 9.09 13.39
CA ARG A 9 -18.88 9.19 11.96
C ARG A 9 -18.73 7.78 11.36
N ARG A 10 -19.83 7.18 10.91
CA ARG A 10 -19.79 5.89 10.21
C ARG A 10 -19.25 6.13 8.81
N ILE A 11 -18.08 5.60 8.51
CA ILE A 11 -17.50 5.57 7.17
C ILE A 11 -18.12 4.38 6.43
N LYS A 12 -18.84 4.66 5.33
CA LYS A 12 -19.33 3.61 4.45
C LYS A 12 -18.41 3.51 3.25
N GLN A 13 -17.88 2.32 2.99
CA GLN A 13 -17.04 2.03 1.85
C GLN A 13 -17.50 0.72 1.20
N TYR A 14 -17.66 0.73 -0.11
CA TYR A 14 -17.92 -0.49 -0.86
C TYR A 14 -16.58 -1.13 -1.21
N CYS A 15 -16.36 -2.36 -0.75
CA CYS A 15 -15.14 -3.12 -0.99
C CYS A 15 -15.42 -4.31 -1.90
N ASN A 16 -14.47 -4.62 -2.78
CA ASN A 16 -14.53 -5.80 -3.63
C ASN A 16 -13.95 -7.03 -2.91
N ILE A 17 -14.01 -8.20 -3.56
CA ILE A 17 -13.52 -9.46 -2.98
C ILE A 17 -12.03 -9.40 -2.62
N GLN A 18 -11.21 -8.69 -3.41
CA GLN A 18 -9.77 -8.57 -3.20
C GLN A 18 -9.43 -7.84 -1.89
N PHE A 19 -10.22 -6.84 -1.50
CA PHE A 19 -10.10 -6.21 -0.18
C PHE A 19 -10.27 -7.23 0.94
N TYR A 20 -11.32 -8.05 0.88
CA TYR A 20 -11.59 -9.06 1.92
C TYR A 20 -10.55 -10.18 1.92
N GLN A 21 -10.03 -10.56 0.77
CA GLN A 21 -8.92 -11.50 0.66
C GLN A 21 -7.67 -10.96 1.35
N THR A 22 -7.34 -9.68 1.11
CA THR A 22 -6.20 -9.03 1.78
C THR A 22 -6.41 -8.91 3.29
N LEU A 23 -7.62 -8.53 3.72
CA LEU A 23 -7.96 -8.32 5.13
C LEU A 23 -7.92 -9.63 5.93
N ASN A 24 -8.41 -10.73 5.35
CA ASN A 24 -8.55 -12.00 6.03
C ASN A 24 -7.32 -12.92 5.89
N SER A 25 -6.34 -12.54 5.09
CA SER A 25 -5.09 -13.30 4.96
C SER A 25 -4.17 -13.03 6.16
N ASP A 26 -3.69 -14.09 6.79
CA ASP A 26 -2.68 -14.09 7.85
C ASP A 26 -1.24 -14.14 7.32
N LYS A 27 -1.09 -14.25 6.00
CA LYS A 27 0.21 -14.32 5.34
C LYS A 27 0.93 -12.98 5.39
N ARG A 28 2.25 -13.05 5.60
CA ARG A 28 3.13 -11.88 5.60
C ARG A 28 3.25 -11.29 4.20
N ILE A 29 3.32 -12.12 3.16
CA ILE A 29 3.40 -11.69 1.77
C ILE A 29 2.06 -11.99 1.10
N LYS A 30 1.47 -10.98 0.46
CA LYS A 30 0.18 -11.05 -0.22
C LYS A 30 0.33 -10.64 -1.67
N VAL A 31 0.01 -11.53 -2.58
CA VAL A 31 0.19 -11.32 -4.02
C VAL A 31 -1.16 -11.26 -4.74
N HIS A 32 -1.43 -10.14 -5.39
CA HIS A 32 -2.64 -9.90 -6.18
C HIS A 32 -2.31 -9.91 -7.66
N GLN A 33 -2.54 -11.04 -8.30
CA GLN A 33 -2.42 -11.19 -9.74
C GLN A 33 -3.77 -10.96 -10.43
N GLY A 34 -3.77 -10.29 -11.58
CA GLY A 34 -5.00 -10.14 -12.40
C GLY A 34 -4.83 -9.09 -13.48
N GLY A 35 -5.76 -9.08 -14.42
CA GLY A 35 -5.75 -8.17 -15.56
C GLY A 35 -5.90 -6.69 -15.18
N THR A 36 -5.61 -5.82 -16.14
CA THR A 36 -5.82 -4.38 -16.04
C THR A 36 -7.29 -4.09 -15.68
N ARG A 37 -7.54 -3.10 -14.83
CA ARG A 37 -8.88 -2.68 -14.35
C ARG A 37 -9.63 -3.73 -13.52
N SER A 38 -8.97 -4.75 -12.99
CA SER A 38 -9.60 -5.74 -12.09
C SER A 38 -9.88 -5.21 -10.68
N GLY A 39 -9.48 -3.96 -10.38
CA GLY A 39 -9.71 -3.33 -9.08
C GLY A 39 -8.72 -3.70 -7.97
N LYS A 40 -7.61 -4.40 -8.28
CA LYS A 40 -6.57 -4.80 -7.33
C LYS A 40 -6.00 -3.61 -6.55
N THR A 41 -5.39 -2.69 -7.27
CA THR A 41 -4.75 -1.49 -6.69
C THR A 41 -5.72 -0.69 -5.82
N TYR A 42 -6.96 -0.52 -6.31
CA TYR A 42 -7.99 0.19 -5.56
C TYR A 42 -8.34 -0.53 -4.25
N ALA A 43 -8.53 -1.86 -4.29
CA ALA A 43 -8.81 -2.67 -3.11
C ALA A 43 -7.67 -2.64 -2.07
N ILE A 44 -6.42 -2.68 -2.54
CA ILE A 44 -5.25 -2.58 -1.66
C ILE A 44 -5.17 -1.18 -1.03
N CYS A 45 -5.44 -0.11 -1.78
CA CYS A 45 -5.54 1.24 -1.22
C CYS A 45 -6.64 1.35 -0.15
N GLN A 46 -7.81 0.73 -0.37
CA GLN A 46 -8.87 0.63 0.62
C GLN A 46 -8.40 -0.11 1.89
N TYR A 47 -7.68 -1.21 1.72
CA TYR A 47 -7.09 -1.95 2.83
C TYR A 47 -6.09 -1.11 3.63
N ILE A 48 -5.20 -0.40 2.96
CA ILE A 48 -4.24 0.51 3.61
C ILE A 48 -4.96 1.60 4.42
N ILE A 49 -6.00 2.21 3.86
CA ILE A 49 -6.81 3.21 4.57
C ILE A 49 -7.54 2.59 5.77
N HIS A 50 -8.04 1.36 5.63
CA HIS A 50 -8.63 0.62 6.75
C HIS A 50 -7.59 0.43 7.88
N ARG A 51 -6.34 0.03 7.56
CA ARG A 51 -5.26 -0.10 8.55
C ARG A 51 -4.96 1.23 9.25
N LEU A 52 -4.90 2.36 8.52
CA LEU A 52 -4.71 3.70 9.12
C LEU A 52 -5.82 4.08 10.12
N ILE A 53 -7.04 3.60 9.90
CA ILE A 53 -8.18 3.93 10.77
C ILE A 53 -8.21 3.04 12.02
N THR A 54 -7.87 1.77 11.87
CA THR A 54 -8.05 0.73 12.90
C THR A 54 -6.82 0.49 13.77
N GLU A 55 -5.62 0.80 13.24
CA GLU A 55 -4.38 0.57 13.96
C GLU A 55 -4.24 1.53 15.16
N GLN A 56 -3.83 0.99 16.30
CA GLN A 56 -3.67 1.76 17.54
C GLN A 56 -2.24 2.30 17.69
N ASN A 57 -1.25 1.53 17.23
CA ASN A 57 0.15 1.89 17.34
C ASN A 57 0.61 2.67 16.10
N PRO A 58 1.60 3.56 16.22
CA PRO A 58 2.18 4.24 15.06
C PRO A 58 2.70 3.23 14.04
N ILE A 59 2.26 3.36 12.78
CA ILE A 59 2.74 2.56 11.67
C ILE A 59 3.26 3.43 10.53
N THR A 60 4.29 2.93 9.86
CA THR A 60 4.79 3.48 8.60
C THR A 60 4.40 2.54 7.46
N ILE A 61 3.72 3.08 6.47
CA ILE A 61 3.29 2.37 5.28
C ILE A 61 4.01 2.97 4.08
N THR A 62 4.68 2.14 3.29
CA THR A 62 5.31 2.56 2.03
C THR A 62 4.50 2.03 0.86
N ILE A 63 4.11 2.93 -0.05
CA ILE A 63 3.53 2.57 -1.35
C ILE A 63 4.60 2.85 -2.40
N ALA A 64 5.09 1.78 -3.02
CA ALA A 64 6.20 1.83 -3.96
C ALA A 64 5.78 1.51 -5.40
N ARG A 65 6.44 2.14 -6.38
CA ARG A 65 6.37 1.81 -7.79
C ARG A 65 7.70 2.12 -8.46
N LYS A 66 7.94 1.60 -9.69
CA LYS A 66 9.21 1.77 -10.39
C LYS A 66 9.59 3.25 -10.55
N THR A 67 8.67 4.11 -11.01
CA THR A 67 8.95 5.53 -11.27
C THR A 67 7.97 6.47 -10.57
N LEU A 68 8.44 7.67 -10.21
CA LEU A 68 7.60 8.69 -9.55
C LEU A 68 6.42 9.19 -10.42
N PRO A 69 6.57 9.44 -11.73
CA PRO A 69 5.45 9.81 -12.59
C PRO A 69 4.35 8.73 -12.61
N SER A 70 4.73 7.46 -12.75
CA SER A 70 3.79 6.34 -12.73
C SER A 70 3.08 6.21 -11.38
N LEU A 71 3.82 6.39 -10.29
CA LEU A 71 3.28 6.38 -8.93
C LEU A 71 2.21 7.47 -8.73
N LYS A 72 2.51 8.70 -9.13
CA LYS A 72 1.60 9.86 -9.03
C LYS A 72 0.37 9.71 -9.92
N GLY A 73 0.55 9.22 -11.13
CA GLY A 73 -0.52 9.06 -12.12
C GLY A 73 -1.49 7.92 -11.85
N SER A 74 -1.15 6.98 -10.97
CA SER A 74 -1.94 5.78 -10.67
C SER A 74 -2.29 5.66 -9.19
N VAL A 75 -1.54 4.83 -8.46
CA VAL A 75 -1.88 4.43 -7.08
C VAL A 75 -1.99 5.60 -6.11
N MET A 76 -1.16 6.62 -6.25
CA MET A 76 -1.25 7.82 -5.40
C MET A 76 -2.56 8.59 -5.64
N ARG A 77 -2.98 8.74 -6.88
CA ARG A 77 -4.28 9.32 -7.25
C ARG A 77 -5.44 8.52 -6.67
N ASP A 78 -5.39 7.19 -6.78
CA ASP A 78 -6.44 6.31 -6.27
C ASP A 78 -6.51 6.38 -4.74
N PHE A 79 -5.38 6.36 -4.05
CA PHE A 79 -5.30 6.50 -2.59
C PHE A 79 -5.95 7.80 -2.10
N PHE A 80 -5.57 8.95 -2.67
CA PHE A 80 -6.15 10.24 -2.28
C PHE A 80 -7.62 10.37 -2.69
N GLY A 81 -8.02 9.79 -3.82
CA GLY A 81 -9.41 9.72 -4.24
C GLY A 81 -10.29 8.95 -3.24
N ILE A 82 -9.79 7.84 -2.70
CA ILE A 82 -10.51 7.09 -1.66
C ILE A 82 -10.57 7.88 -0.36
N LEU A 83 -9.47 8.52 0.07
CA LEU A 83 -9.46 9.38 1.26
C LEU A 83 -10.52 10.49 1.16
N ASP A 84 -10.67 11.11 -0.02
CA ASP A 84 -11.67 12.14 -0.26
C ASP A 84 -13.10 11.57 -0.16
N GLN A 85 -13.36 10.45 -0.81
CA GLN A 85 -14.66 9.77 -0.78
C GLN A 85 -15.11 9.40 0.64
N VAL A 86 -14.18 8.98 1.50
CA VAL A 86 -14.48 8.63 2.89
C VAL A 86 -14.38 9.83 3.86
N GLY A 87 -14.09 11.02 3.34
CA GLY A 87 -14.00 12.27 4.10
C GLY A 87 -12.80 12.35 5.04
N LEU A 88 -11.71 11.66 4.72
CA LEU A 88 -10.48 11.65 5.51
C LEU A 88 -9.34 12.49 4.91
N LEU A 89 -9.51 12.98 3.68
CA LEU A 89 -8.45 13.71 2.97
C LEU A 89 -7.87 14.87 3.78
N TYR A 90 -8.73 15.65 4.41
CA TYR A 90 -8.36 16.84 5.19
C TYR A 90 -8.23 16.57 6.70
N VAL A 91 -8.42 15.34 7.14
CA VAL A 91 -8.18 14.95 8.54
C VAL A 91 -6.69 14.73 8.78
N GLY A 92 -5.97 14.29 7.76
CA GLY A 92 -4.51 14.18 7.77
C GLY A 92 -3.83 15.34 7.04
N THR A 93 -2.51 15.28 6.94
CA THR A 93 -1.66 16.28 6.28
C THR A 93 -0.89 15.66 5.12
N HIS A 94 -1.11 16.18 3.93
CA HIS A 94 -0.37 15.79 2.72
C HIS A 94 0.82 16.72 2.49
N ASN A 95 2.04 16.20 2.63
CA ASN A 95 3.26 16.89 2.21
C ASN A 95 3.59 16.52 0.76
N LYS A 96 3.26 17.41 -0.17
CA LYS A 96 3.46 17.18 -1.61
C LYS A 96 4.93 17.18 -2.03
N ALA A 97 5.79 17.89 -1.29
CA ALA A 97 7.23 17.96 -1.61
C ALA A 97 7.93 16.62 -1.29
N GLU A 98 7.56 16.01 -0.19
CA GLU A 98 8.13 14.72 0.24
C GLU A 98 7.33 13.51 -0.23
N ASN A 99 6.18 13.71 -0.89
CA ASN A 99 5.24 12.67 -1.26
C ASN A 99 4.82 11.80 -0.06
N THR A 100 4.43 12.45 1.06
CA THR A 100 4.00 11.78 2.28
C THR A 100 2.63 12.25 2.75
N TYR A 101 1.90 11.37 3.43
CA TYR A 101 0.63 11.67 4.06
C TYR A 101 0.66 11.23 5.53
N TYR A 102 0.40 12.16 6.43
CA TYR A 102 0.31 11.94 7.86
C TYR A 102 -1.14 11.85 8.29
N PHE A 103 -1.51 10.76 8.94
CA PHE A 103 -2.84 10.55 9.52
C PHE A 103 -2.69 10.18 10.99
N LYS A 104 -3.10 11.07 11.90
CA LYS A 104 -2.81 10.92 13.34
C LYS A 104 -1.30 10.77 13.55
N ASN A 105 -0.88 9.62 14.12
CA ASN A 105 0.51 9.24 14.36
C ASN A 105 1.07 8.26 13.30
N HIS A 106 0.31 8.00 12.21
CA HIS A 106 0.72 7.12 11.12
C HIS A 106 1.32 7.90 9.96
N LEU A 107 2.26 7.28 9.26
CA LEU A 107 2.90 7.82 8.08
C LEU A 107 2.62 6.92 6.86
N VAL A 108 2.16 7.51 5.78
CA VAL A 108 2.18 6.91 4.44
C VAL A 108 3.19 7.64 3.59
N GLU A 109 4.17 6.93 3.07
CA GLU A 109 5.16 7.46 2.12
C GLU A 109 4.98 6.84 0.74
N PHE A 110 5.12 7.66 -0.28
CA PHE A 110 5.07 7.25 -1.68
C PHE A 110 6.48 7.26 -2.25
N LEU A 111 6.99 6.09 -2.61
CA LEU A 111 8.39 5.86 -2.94
C LEU A 111 8.54 5.40 -4.39
N SER A 112 9.41 6.06 -5.17
CA SER A 112 9.85 5.52 -6.44
C SER A 112 11.15 4.73 -6.27
N VAL A 113 11.19 3.57 -6.94
CA VAL A 113 12.30 2.60 -6.77
C VAL A 113 13.52 2.98 -7.60
N ASP A 114 13.38 3.84 -8.62
CA ASP A 114 14.47 4.43 -9.40
C ASP A 114 15.40 5.34 -8.58
N GLU A 115 15.08 5.60 -7.32
CA GLU A 115 15.93 6.31 -6.36
C GLU A 115 16.44 5.34 -5.26
N PRO A 116 17.49 4.54 -5.48
CA PRO A 116 17.93 3.47 -4.58
C PRO A 116 18.27 3.93 -3.15
N GLN A 117 18.70 5.19 -3.00
CA GLN A 117 19.04 5.74 -1.67
C GLN A 117 17.81 5.86 -0.77
N LYS A 118 16.63 6.12 -1.34
CA LYS A 118 15.37 6.20 -0.58
C LYS A 118 14.88 4.85 -0.11
N ILE A 119 15.15 3.78 -0.86
CA ILE A 119 14.76 2.40 -0.49
C ILE A 119 15.47 1.98 0.79
N ARG A 120 16.74 2.35 0.94
CA ARG A 120 17.64 1.88 2.01
C ARG A 120 17.43 2.57 3.37
N GLY A 121 16.67 3.66 3.42
CA GLY A 121 16.72 4.59 4.55
C GLY A 121 15.83 4.26 5.75
N ARG A 122 14.67 3.62 5.59
CA ARG A 122 13.67 3.51 6.66
C ARG A 122 13.09 2.11 6.81
N LYS A 123 12.88 1.70 8.07
CA LYS A 123 12.03 0.55 8.39
C LYS A 123 10.56 0.97 8.18
N ARG A 124 9.75 0.02 7.73
CA ARG A 124 8.30 0.19 7.50
C ARG A 124 7.54 -1.01 8.04
N ASN A 125 6.32 -0.79 8.44
CA ASN A 125 5.44 -1.88 8.88
C ASN A 125 4.82 -2.57 7.67
N ILE A 126 4.27 -1.81 6.74
CA ILE A 126 3.60 -2.33 5.55
C ILE A 126 4.27 -1.76 4.32
N CYS A 127 4.53 -2.60 3.32
CA CYS A 127 4.99 -2.19 2.01
C CYS A 127 4.02 -2.67 0.94
N PHE A 128 3.49 -1.78 0.13
CA PHE A 128 2.73 -2.10 -1.06
C PHE A 128 3.53 -1.77 -2.31
N ILE A 129 3.82 -2.76 -3.14
CA ILE A 129 4.47 -2.58 -4.43
C ILE A 129 3.41 -2.66 -5.53
N ASN A 130 3.12 -1.51 -6.13
CA ASN A 130 2.19 -1.41 -7.24
C ASN A 130 2.90 -1.71 -8.57
N GLU A 131 2.30 -2.56 -9.41
CA GLU A 131 2.87 -3.07 -10.65
C GLU A 131 4.26 -3.69 -10.42
N ALA A 132 4.31 -4.66 -9.51
CA ALA A 132 5.56 -5.28 -9.05
C ALA A 132 6.37 -5.93 -10.17
N ASN A 133 5.73 -6.27 -11.29
CA ASN A 133 6.41 -6.76 -12.50
C ASN A 133 7.32 -5.72 -13.18
N GLU A 134 7.18 -4.43 -12.86
CA GLU A 134 8.09 -3.38 -13.33
C GLU A 134 9.43 -3.36 -12.57
N LEU A 135 9.52 -4.00 -11.39
CA LEU A 135 10.68 -3.99 -10.53
C LEU A 135 11.62 -5.16 -10.81
N ASP A 136 12.90 -4.95 -10.51
CA ASP A 136 13.88 -6.02 -10.45
C ASP A 136 13.77 -6.78 -9.12
N TYR A 137 14.19 -8.05 -9.09
CA TYR A 137 14.14 -8.87 -7.86
C TYR A 137 14.96 -8.28 -6.72
N GLU A 138 16.09 -7.64 -7.02
CA GLU A 138 16.92 -6.99 -5.99
C GLU A 138 16.21 -5.79 -5.34
N ASP A 139 15.46 -5.00 -6.10
CA ASP A 139 14.62 -3.91 -5.59
C ASP A 139 13.58 -4.44 -4.59
N TYR A 140 12.90 -5.53 -4.96
CA TYR A 140 11.96 -6.22 -4.08
C TYR A 140 12.62 -6.70 -2.79
N ARG A 141 13.78 -7.35 -2.88
CA ARG A 141 14.52 -7.83 -1.71
C ARG A 141 14.90 -6.70 -0.76
N GLN A 142 15.35 -5.56 -1.29
CA GLN A 142 15.69 -4.38 -0.49
C GLN A 142 14.46 -3.83 0.25
N LEU A 143 13.30 -3.82 -0.37
CA LEU A 143 12.05 -3.42 0.26
C LEU A 143 11.61 -4.43 1.33
N LEU A 144 11.66 -5.74 1.01
CA LEU A 144 11.26 -6.82 1.92
C LEU A 144 12.09 -6.84 3.21
N MET A 145 13.41 -6.70 3.11
CA MET A 145 14.33 -6.70 4.28
C MET A 145 14.01 -5.57 5.28
N ARG A 146 13.34 -4.52 4.86
CA ARG A 146 12.99 -3.36 5.70
C ARG A 146 11.52 -3.28 6.06
N THR A 147 10.74 -4.29 5.66
CA THR A 147 9.32 -4.41 5.96
C THR A 147 9.13 -5.41 7.09
N THR A 148 8.54 -4.97 8.20
CA THR A 148 8.42 -5.80 9.41
C THR A 148 7.18 -6.68 9.38
N ASP A 149 6.03 -6.16 8.93
CA ASP A 149 4.73 -6.81 9.12
C ASP A 149 4.20 -7.42 7.83
N GLU A 150 3.87 -6.58 6.83
CA GLU A 150 3.20 -7.04 5.61
C GLU A 150 3.85 -6.51 4.33
N MET A 151 4.05 -7.41 3.37
CA MET A 151 4.43 -7.08 2.00
C MET A 151 3.27 -7.41 1.07
N ILE A 152 2.77 -6.42 0.33
CA ILE A 152 1.66 -6.59 -0.60
C ILE A 152 2.16 -6.25 -2.00
N LEU A 153 1.88 -7.10 -2.98
CA LEU A 153 2.25 -6.89 -4.37
C LEU A 153 0.98 -6.94 -5.24
N ASP A 154 0.85 -6.04 -6.18
CA ASP A 154 -0.06 -6.25 -7.30
C ASP A 154 0.70 -6.24 -8.63
N PHE A 155 0.23 -7.01 -9.60
CA PHE A 155 0.78 -7.00 -10.94
C PHE A 155 -0.20 -7.57 -11.97
N ASN A 156 0.06 -7.24 -13.23
CA ASN A 156 -0.60 -7.85 -14.37
C ASN A 156 0.28 -8.98 -14.91
N PRO A 157 -0.27 -10.19 -15.15
CA PRO A 157 0.50 -11.30 -15.68
C PRO A 157 0.76 -11.09 -17.17
N SER A 158 1.80 -10.34 -17.50
CA SER A 158 2.23 -10.08 -18.88
C SER A 158 3.32 -11.02 -19.36
N ASP A 159 4.06 -11.62 -18.43
CA ASP A 159 5.14 -12.56 -18.71
C ASP A 159 4.96 -13.81 -17.83
N PRO A 160 4.91 -15.02 -18.43
CA PRO A 160 4.82 -16.27 -17.68
C PRO A 160 6.12 -16.62 -16.93
N ILE A 161 7.25 -16.06 -17.33
CA ILE A 161 8.56 -16.26 -16.69
C ILE A 161 8.92 -14.97 -15.97
N HIS A 162 8.64 -14.90 -14.66
CA HIS A 162 8.93 -13.72 -13.88
C HIS A 162 9.32 -14.10 -12.45
N TRP A 163 10.30 -13.39 -11.86
CA TRP A 163 10.81 -13.64 -10.51
C TRP A 163 9.71 -13.71 -9.43
N ILE A 164 8.57 -13.04 -9.64
CA ILE A 164 7.45 -13.09 -8.69
C ILE A 164 6.95 -14.52 -8.51
N TYR A 165 6.86 -15.31 -9.57
CA TYR A 165 6.41 -16.70 -9.49
C TYR A 165 7.43 -17.58 -8.80
N ASP A 166 8.70 -17.47 -9.17
CA ASP A 166 9.77 -18.35 -8.71
C ASP A 166 10.23 -18.03 -7.28
N GLU A 167 10.29 -16.75 -6.94
CA GLU A 167 10.95 -16.27 -5.70
C GLU A 167 9.95 -15.79 -4.64
N VAL A 168 8.72 -15.48 -5.02
CA VAL A 168 7.71 -14.96 -4.08
C VAL A 168 6.58 -15.96 -3.88
N CYS A 169 5.92 -16.41 -4.95
CA CYS A 169 4.74 -17.28 -4.85
C CYS A 169 5.06 -18.69 -4.34
N THR A 170 6.33 -19.10 -4.35
CA THR A 170 6.81 -20.39 -3.80
C THR A 170 7.10 -20.34 -2.30
N ARG A 171 7.06 -19.17 -1.68
CA ARG A 171 7.40 -19.00 -0.27
C ARG A 171 6.28 -19.48 0.66
N GLU A 172 6.64 -20.02 1.81
CA GLU A 172 5.69 -20.48 2.84
C GLU A 172 4.92 -19.32 3.48
N ASP A 173 5.51 -18.10 3.53
CA ASP A 173 4.92 -16.89 4.09
C ASP A 173 4.13 -16.05 3.04
N CYS A 174 3.92 -16.59 1.84
CA CYS A 174 3.11 -16.02 0.76
C CYS A 174 1.69 -16.60 0.73
#